data_c5c40fa5e071be91a996a84ad5c16cd7
#
_entry.id   c5c40fa5e071be91a996a84ad5c16cd7
#
_cell.length_a   1.000
_cell.length_b   1.000
_cell.length_c   1.000
_cell.angle_alpha   90.00
_cell.angle_beta   90.00
_cell.angle_gamma   90.00
#
_symmetry.space_group_name_H-M   'P 1'
#
loop_
_entity.id
_entity.type
_entity.pdbx_description
1 polymer ?
#
loop_
_entity_poly.entity_id
_entity_poly.type
_entity_poly.pdbx_seq_one_letter_code
_entity_poly.pdbx_strand_id
1 'polypeptide(L)'
;MHKRKRILGDKINYIKPMELMVKFGGAFWDTLFLFIKDNDKDFIYNYISRLPCKTCADDMKKRLDDFNLDNKSKKEIIEFLWSCRQELHDKYKDKSLEEYLSYLGINI
;
A
#
# COMPACT_ATOMS: atom_id res chain seq x y z
N MET A 1 3.67 8.91 36.81
CA MET A 1 3.21 8.95 36.07
C MET A 1 3.41 9.02 34.64
N HIS A 2 3.50 10.05 34.17
CA HIS A 2 3.64 10.25 32.78
C HIS A 2 4.84 9.58 32.14
N LYS A 3 5.88 9.41 32.91
CA LYS A 3 7.10 8.92 32.34
C LYS A 3 7.02 7.55 31.77
N ARG A 4 6.31 6.65 32.40
CA ARG A 4 6.25 5.32 31.91
C ARG A 4 5.46 5.21 30.62
N LYS A 5 4.34 5.92 30.57
CA LYS A 5 3.60 5.98 29.38
C LYS A 5 4.40 6.59 28.26
N ARG A 6 5.13 7.62 28.60
CA ARG A 6 5.94 8.32 27.63
C ARG A 6 7.03 7.44 27.07
N ILE A 7 7.61 6.55 27.89
CA ILE A 7 8.65 5.64 27.41
C ILE A 7 8.12 4.71 26.34
N LEU A 8 6.92 4.17 26.52
CA LEU A 8 6.32 3.34 25.50
C LEU A 8 6.03 4.14 24.24
N GLY A 9 5.50 5.34 24.41
CA GLY A 9 5.24 6.21 23.30
C GLY A 9 6.50 6.60 22.58
N ASP A 10 7.56 6.88 23.33
CA ASP A 10 8.83 7.26 22.74
C ASP A 10 9.41 6.14 21.88
N LYS A 11 9.29 4.90 22.32
CA LYS A 11 9.75 3.78 21.51
C LYS A 11 9.02 3.72 20.19
N ILE A 12 7.73 3.89 20.22
CA ILE A 12 6.93 3.91 19.00
C ILE A 12 7.32 5.09 18.12
N ASN A 13 7.51 6.25 18.75
CA ASN A 13 7.83 7.47 18.03
C ASN A 13 9.22 7.45 17.41
N TYR A 14 10.13 6.62 17.92
CA TYR A 14 11.44 6.51 17.34
C TYR A 14 11.46 5.76 16.03
N ILE A 15 10.41 5.00 15.72
CA ILE A 15 10.32 4.31 14.45
C ILE A 15 9.86 5.32 13.40
N LYS A 16 10.74 5.60 12.45
CA LYS A 16 10.42 6.54 11.40
C LYS A 16 9.36 5.97 10.46
N PRO A 17 8.52 6.82 9.87
CA PRO A 17 7.49 6.35 8.93
C PRO A 17 8.02 5.45 7.82
N MET A 18 9.19 5.79 7.26
CA MET A 18 9.80 4.94 6.23
C MET A 18 10.16 3.55 6.75
N GLU A 19 10.62 3.48 7.99
CA GLU A 19 10.94 2.19 8.62
C GLU A 19 9.68 1.35 8.82
N LEU A 20 8.58 1.99 9.17
CA LEU A 20 7.29 1.30 9.27
C LEU A 20 6.89 0.70 7.93
N MET A 21 7.07 1.45 6.86
CA MET A 21 6.75 0.94 5.52
C MET A 21 7.62 -0.25 5.16
N VAL A 22 8.89 -0.24 5.52
CA VAL A 22 9.77 -1.38 5.27
C VAL A 22 9.29 -2.62 6.02
N LYS A 23 8.85 -2.45 7.26
CA LYS A 23 8.41 -3.57 8.08
C LYS A 23 7.04 -4.11 7.69
N PHE A 24 6.10 -3.23 7.39
CA PHE A 24 4.70 -3.62 7.21
C PHE A 24 4.19 -3.42 5.78
N GLY A 25 5.07 -3.03 4.85
CA GLY A 25 4.68 -2.78 3.48
C GLY A 25 4.05 -3.98 2.79
N GLY A 26 4.56 -5.19 3.11
CA GLY A 26 3.98 -6.41 2.54
C GLY A 26 2.52 -6.58 2.93
N ALA A 27 2.23 -6.44 4.22
CA ALA A 27 0.86 -6.54 4.71
C ALA A 27 -0.03 -5.44 4.14
N PHE A 28 0.51 -4.23 3.99
CA PHE A 28 -0.22 -3.13 3.38
C PHE A 28 -0.66 -3.47 1.96
N TRP A 29 0.26 -3.94 1.13
CA TRP A 29 -0.04 -4.29 -0.25
C TRP A 29 -0.99 -5.47 -0.34
N ASP A 30 -0.76 -6.52 0.45
CA ASP A 30 -1.59 -7.72 0.44
C ASP A 30 -3.04 -7.39 0.79
N THR A 31 -3.24 -6.57 1.82
CA THR A 31 -4.58 -6.15 2.25
C THR A 31 -5.27 -5.32 1.16
N LEU A 32 -4.53 -4.40 0.57
CA LEU A 32 -5.08 -3.57 -0.50
C LEU A 32 -5.57 -4.43 -1.66
N PHE A 33 -4.74 -5.34 -2.14
CA PHE A 33 -5.09 -6.19 -3.27
C PHE A 33 -6.29 -7.10 -2.96
N LEU A 34 -6.39 -7.57 -1.72
CA LEU A 34 -7.51 -8.44 -1.32
C LEU A 34 -8.85 -7.73 -1.32
N PHE A 35 -8.87 -6.43 -1.05
CA PHE A 35 -10.13 -5.69 -0.88
C PHE A 35 -10.56 -4.84 -2.07
N ILE A 36 -9.71 -4.70 -3.09
CA ILE A 36 -10.06 -3.88 -4.26
C ILE A 36 -11.21 -4.49 -5.05
N LYS A 37 -12.14 -3.63 -5.48
CA LYS A 37 -13.24 -3.98 -6.37
C LYS A 37 -13.18 -3.13 -7.62
N ASP A 38 -14.08 -3.40 -8.56
CA ASP A 38 -14.20 -2.54 -9.74
C ASP A 38 -14.58 -1.13 -9.31
N ASN A 39 -14.01 -0.15 -9.99
CA ASN A 39 -14.40 1.25 -9.80
C ASN A 39 -14.25 1.73 -8.35
N ASP A 40 -13.18 1.36 -7.68
CA ASP A 40 -13.02 1.50 -6.23
C ASP A 40 -12.19 2.72 -5.83
N LYS A 41 -12.43 3.84 -6.47
CA LYS A 41 -11.65 5.05 -6.28
C LYS A 41 -11.61 5.52 -4.82
N ASP A 42 -12.76 5.64 -4.20
CA ASP A 42 -12.84 6.18 -2.83
C ASP A 42 -12.12 5.32 -1.82
N PHE A 43 -12.30 4.01 -1.92
CA PHE A 43 -11.61 3.08 -1.03
C PHE A 43 -10.09 3.21 -1.18
N ILE A 44 -9.61 3.23 -2.42
CA ILE A 44 -8.16 3.25 -2.67
C ILE A 44 -7.55 4.54 -2.14
N TYR A 45 -8.14 5.69 -2.42
CA TYR A 45 -7.62 6.96 -1.92
C TYR A 45 -7.65 7.03 -0.40
N ASN A 46 -8.72 6.56 0.23
CA ASN A 46 -8.80 6.51 1.69
C ASN A 46 -7.75 5.60 2.29
N TYR A 47 -7.56 4.44 1.69
CA TYR A 47 -6.58 3.46 2.17
C TYR A 47 -5.17 4.03 2.08
N ILE A 48 -4.82 4.61 0.94
CA ILE A 48 -3.50 5.22 0.73
C ILE A 48 -3.28 6.38 1.72
N SER A 49 -4.32 7.13 2.03
CA SER A 49 -4.23 8.25 2.97
C SER A 49 -3.86 7.82 4.38
N ARG A 50 -4.02 6.54 4.70
CA ARG A 50 -3.68 6.01 6.03
C ARG A 50 -2.24 5.58 6.16
N LEU A 51 -1.45 5.69 5.10
CA LEU A 51 -0.03 5.36 5.18
C LEU A 51 0.66 6.22 6.24
N PRO A 52 1.51 5.62 7.08
CA PRO A 52 2.22 6.39 8.10
C PRO A 52 3.25 7.34 7.52
N CYS A 53 3.70 7.10 6.31
CA CYS A 53 4.65 7.97 5.62
C CYS A 53 3.89 8.92 4.70
N LYS A 54 3.83 10.20 5.08
CA LYS A 54 3.11 11.21 4.30
C LYS A 54 3.68 11.36 2.89
N THR A 55 4.98 11.35 2.76
CA THR A 55 5.63 11.47 1.46
C THR A 55 5.26 10.29 0.56
N CYS A 56 5.21 9.09 1.14
CA CYS A 56 4.81 7.90 0.40
C CYS A 56 3.34 8.01 -0.04
N ALA A 57 2.47 8.47 0.85
CA ALA A 57 1.06 8.65 0.53
C ALA A 57 0.87 9.68 -0.59
N ASP A 58 1.57 10.79 -0.51
CA ASP A 58 1.46 11.85 -1.51
C ASP A 58 1.96 11.37 -2.88
N ASP A 59 3.06 10.63 -2.91
CA ASP A 59 3.58 10.06 -4.15
C ASP A 59 2.58 9.08 -4.78
N MET A 60 2.00 8.20 -3.99
CA MET A 60 1.01 7.25 -4.48
C MET A 60 -0.24 7.95 -4.99
N LYS A 61 -0.69 8.98 -4.29
CA LYS A 61 -1.86 9.76 -4.75
C LYS A 61 -1.60 10.42 -6.09
N LYS A 62 -0.41 10.95 -6.29
CA LYS A 62 -0.05 11.56 -7.56
C LYS A 62 -0.07 10.52 -8.68
N ARG A 63 0.48 9.34 -8.43
CA ARG A 63 0.46 8.26 -9.42
C ARG A 63 -0.96 7.84 -9.75
N LEU A 64 -1.83 7.77 -8.74
CA LEU A 64 -3.25 7.43 -8.95
C LEU A 64 -3.98 8.51 -9.73
N ASP A 65 -3.67 9.78 -9.47
CA ASP A 65 -4.26 10.88 -10.21
C ASP A 65 -3.90 10.80 -11.70
N ASP A 66 -2.63 10.50 -11.98
CA ASP A 66 -2.16 10.35 -13.35
C ASP A 66 -2.80 9.16 -14.06
N PHE A 67 -2.99 8.06 -13.34
CA PHE A 67 -3.63 6.87 -13.88
C PHE A 67 -5.13 7.08 -14.13
N ASN A 68 -5.76 7.89 -13.28
CA ASN A 68 -7.20 8.15 -13.33
C ASN A 68 -8.04 6.90 -13.06
N LEU A 69 -8.42 6.71 -11.81
CA LEU A 69 -9.17 5.53 -11.37
C LEU A 69 -10.63 5.48 -11.87
N ASP A 70 -11.11 6.55 -12.48
CA ASP A 70 -12.51 6.58 -12.92
C ASP A 70 -12.78 5.47 -13.94
N ASN A 71 -13.82 4.69 -13.66
CA ASN A 71 -14.27 3.62 -14.57
C ASN A 71 -13.23 2.55 -14.86
N LYS A 72 -12.32 2.32 -13.94
CA LYS A 72 -11.32 1.24 -14.09
C LYS A 72 -11.84 -0.06 -13.50
N SER A 73 -11.59 -1.15 -14.17
CA SER A 73 -11.93 -2.48 -13.64
C SER A 73 -10.98 -2.88 -12.54
N LYS A 74 -11.38 -3.86 -11.74
CA LYS A 74 -10.52 -4.44 -10.71
C LYS A 74 -9.19 -4.90 -11.32
N LYS A 75 -9.23 -5.53 -12.47
CA LYS A 75 -8.02 -6.02 -13.14
C LYS A 75 -7.07 -4.87 -13.50
N GLU A 76 -7.61 -3.81 -14.11
CA GLU A 76 -6.81 -2.66 -14.49
C GLU A 76 -6.17 -1.99 -13.27
N ILE A 77 -6.93 -1.86 -12.19
CA ILE A 77 -6.43 -1.26 -10.96
C ILE A 77 -5.32 -2.11 -10.35
N ILE A 78 -5.53 -3.42 -10.32
CA ILE A 78 -4.53 -4.34 -9.76
C ILE A 78 -3.24 -4.30 -10.58
N GLU A 79 -3.36 -4.30 -11.90
CA GLU A 79 -2.17 -4.24 -12.76
C GLU A 79 -1.39 -2.95 -12.55
N PHE A 80 -2.10 -1.83 -12.41
CA PHE A 80 -1.46 -0.57 -12.15
C PHE A 80 -0.75 -0.56 -10.79
N LEU A 81 -1.45 -0.97 -9.74
CA LEU A 81 -0.88 -1.00 -8.39
C LEU A 81 0.28 -1.98 -8.29
N TRP A 82 0.22 -3.08 -9.03
CA TRP A 82 1.33 -4.02 -9.09
C TRP A 82 2.59 -3.35 -9.67
N SER A 83 2.45 -2.59 -10.74
CA SER A 83 3.60 -1.89 -11.30
C SER A 83 4.16 -0.85 -10.34
N CYS A 84 3.31 -0.16 -9.56
CA CYS A 84 3.78 0.76 -8.53
C CYS A 84 4.56 0.03 -7.44
N ARG A 85 4.05 -1.11 -6.99
CA ARG A 85 4.72 -1.92 -5.97
C ARG A 85 6.10 -2.36 -6.44
N GLN A 86 6.18 -2.85 -7.66
CA GLN A 86 7.45 -3.30 -8.22
C GLN A 86 8.45 -2.16 -8.38
N GLU A 87 7.98 -1.00 -8.76
CA GLU A 87 8.83 0.16 -8.95
C GLU A 87 9.36 0.71 -7.63
N LEU A 88 8.51 0.70 -6.58
CA LEU A 88 8.87 1.27 -5.30
C LEU A 88 9.71 0.35 -4.41
N HIS A 89 9.65 -0.96 -4.65
CA HIS A 89 10.29 -1.93 -3.75
C HIS A 89 11.01 -3.03 -4.53
N ASP A 90 12.32 -2.98 -4.57
CA ASP A 90 13.12 -3.99 -5.25
C ASP A 90 12.90 -5.40 -4.70
N LYS A 91 12.63 -5.50 -3.41
CA LYS A 91 12.46 -6.82 -2.78
C LYS A 91 11.24 -7.59 -3.29
N TYR A 92 10.36 -6.96 -4.04
CA TYR A 92 9.16 -7.61 -4.56
C TYR A 92 9.30 -8.03 -6.03
N LYS A 93 10.49 -7.97 -6.58
CA LYS A 93 10.69 -8.27 -8.00
C LYS A 93 10.90 -9.75 -8.30
N ASP A 94 10.77 -10.59 -7.30
CA ASP A 94 11.02 -12.02 -7.42
C ASP A 94 9.81 -12.83 -7.89
N LYS A 95 8.64 -12.23 -7.96
CA LYS A 95 7.39 -12.92 -8.34
C LYS A 95 6.73 -12.22 -9.51
N SER A 96 6.02 -13.00 -10.31
CA SER A 96 5.15 -12.43 -11.33
C SER A 96 3.81 -12.04 -10.68
N LEU A 97 3.02 -11.25 -11.39
CA LEU A 97 1.70 -10.88 -10.91
C LEU A 97 0.82 -12.11 -10.74
N GLU A 98 0.88 -13.06 -11.68
CA GLU A 98 0.08 -14.28 -11.59
C GLU A 98 0.43 -15.09 -10.34
N GLU A 99 1.71 -15.23 -10.04
CA GLU A 99 2.14 -15.93 -8.85
C GLU A 99 1.64 -15.25 -7.58
N TYR A 100 1.72 -13.92 -7.55
CA TYR A 100 1.29 -13.14 -6.40
C TYR A 100 -0.22 -13.27 -6.18
N LEU A 101 -1.00 -13.14 -7.25
CA LEU A 101 -2.46 -13.27 -7.15
C LEU A 101 -2.87 -14.68 -6.73
N SER A 102 -2.16 -15.68 -7.23
CA SER A 102 -2.41 -17.07 -6.81
C SER A 102 -2.12 -17.25 -5.33
N TYR A 103 -1.04 -16.66 -4.84
CA TYR A 103 -0.70 -16.69 -3.43
C TYR A 103 -1.80 -16.07 -2.56
N LEU A 104 -2.39 -14.98 -3.02
CA LEU A 104 -3.49 -14.32 -2.30
C LEU A 104 -4.85 -14.97 -2.54
N GLY A 105 -4.97 -15.86 -3.50
CA GLY A 105 -6.25 -16.47 -3.82
C GLY A 105 -7.18 -15.56 -4.61
N ILE A 106 -6.63 -14.65 -5.40
CA ILE A 106 -7.41 -13.69 -6.19
C ILE A 106 -7.51 -14.14 -7.64
N ASN A 107 -8.73 -14.13 -8.17
CA ASN A 107 -9.00 -14.38 -9.59
C ASN A 107 -9.42 -13.07 -10.25
N ILE A 108 -8.77 -12.76 -11.37
CA ILE A 108 -9.15 -11.57 -12.16
C ILE A 108 -9.28 -11.88 -13.64
#